data_0cbcb2cd4650c285e6285fddfd9f55a9
#
_entry.id   0cbcb2cd4650c285e6285fddfd9f55a9
#
_cell.length_a   1.000
_cell.length_b   1.000
_cell.length_c   1.000
_cell.angle_alpha   90.00
_cell.angle_beta   90.00
_cell.angle_gamma   90.00
#
_symmetry.space_group_name_H-M   'P 1'
#
loop_
_entity.id
_entity.type
_entity.pdbx_description
1 polymer ?
#
loop_
_entity_poly.entity_id
_entity_poly.type
_entity_poly.pdbx_seq_one_letter_code
_entity_poly.pdbx_strand_id
1 'polypeptide(L)'
;MTDPDNVSTPAKVDMPETLTLAGDFPAPTQEQWHKEVLKVLNRGRPEGKQLNLEKGMARLQPTTVDGIQIEPMYRRQDASEKLGAPGVPPFTRGTTIRDGSMDAWDVRALHEDPDVEFTKKAVIADLERGVTSLWLRVGADAINPEDIAGDLKDVLLDLAKVEVSSRDDQEAAAEALLKVYADSKIEPDKLSFNLGLDPIGFAALNGGTPDLSGMGEWVRKIEKYKNSRAFVVDATIYHNAGAGDVHELAWAIATGVEYIRALMEQGLTAEQAFDAINFRVSATHDQFLTICRLRALRTLWNRVGEVFEVPAAKRGARQEAVTSWRELTRDDPYVNILRGTISTFGA
;
A
#
# COMPACT_ATOMS: atom_id res chain seq x y z
N MET A 1 8.16 67.36 15.86
CA MET A 1 6.87 66.76 16.28
C MET A 1 6.18 66.26 15.02
N THR A 2 6.38 65.02 14.71
CA THR A 2 5.74 64.30 13.59
C THR A 2 4.49 63.67 14.13
N ASP A 3 3.38 63.99 13.48
CA ASP A 3 2.00 63.57 13.81
C ASP A 3 1.86 62.04 13.70
N PRO A 4 1.49 61.33 14.81
CA PRO A 4 1.37 59.87 14.81
C PRO A 4 0.13 59.31 14.12
N ASP A 5 -0.78 60.13 13.60
CA ASP A 5 -2.06 59.70 13.10
C ASP A 5 -2.18 59.53 11.56
N ASN A 6 -1.05 59.56 10.86
CA ASN A 6 -1.09 59.35 9.38
C ASN A 6 -0.62 57.94 8.97
N VAL A 7 -1.22 56.91 9.54
CA VAL A 7 -1.13 55.57 9.00
C VAL A 7 -2.24 55.37 7.99
N SER A 8 -1.90 55.55 6.71
CA SER A 8 -2.82 55.23 5.62
C SER A 8 -3.20 53.78 5.67
N THR A 9 -4.47 53.49 5.97
CA THR A 9 -5.04 52.15 5.89
C THR A 9 -4.79 51.60 4.49
N PRO A 10 -4.15 50.45 4.33
CA PRO A 10 -3.95 49.88 3.00
C PRO A 10 -5.30 49.65 2.31
N ALA A 11 -5.40 50.09 1.06
CA ALA A 11 -6.60 49.90 0.26
C ALA A 11 -7.02 48.44 0.29
N LYS A 12 -8.30 48.17 0.65
CA LYS A 12 -8.88 46.84 0.57
C LYS A 12 -8.76 46.37 -0.87
N VAL A 13 -7.88 45.40 -1.13
CA VAL A 13 -7.82 44.73 -2.42
C VAL A 13 -9.03 43.82 -2.48
N ASP A 14 -9.96 44.12 -3.35
CA ASP A 14 -11.11 43.25 -3.65
C ASP A 14 -10.58 41.99 -4.31
N MET A 15 -10.38 40.97 -3.51
CA MET A 15 -10.01 39.65 -4.01
C MET A 15 -11.25 38.98 -4.61
N PRO A 16 -11.19 38.50 -5.83
CA PRO A 16 -12.31 37.78 -6.42
C PRO A 16 -12.61 36.52 -5.60
N GLU A 17 -13.90 36.19 -5.43
CA GLU A 17 -14.34 34.99 -4.69
C GLU A 17 -13.77 33.70 -5.29
N THR A 18 -13.43 33.69 -6.56
CA THR A 18 -12.78 32.56 -7.25
C THR A 18 -11.59 33.07 -8.03
N LEU A 19 -10.42 32.45 -7.77
CA LEU A 19 -9.21 32.69 -8.54
C LEU A 19 -9.10 31.63 -9.65
N THR A 20 -9.20 32.08 -10.91
CA THR A 20 -8.97 31.18 -12.05
C THR A 20 -7.48 31.08 -12.30
N LEU A 21 -6.85 29.99 -11.84
CA LEU A 21 -5.44 29.74 -12.10
C LEU A 21 -5.21 29.52 -13.60
N ALA A 22 -4.20 30.21 -14.15
CA ALA A 22 -3.84 30.19 -15.57
C ALA A 22 -4.98 30.58 -16.55
N GLY A 23 -6.00 31.33 -16.10
CA GLY A 23 -7.14 31.75 -16.94
C GLY A 23 -6.75 32.62 -18.12
N ASP A 24 -5.63 33.35 -18.03
CA ASP A 24 -5.11 34.23 -19.09
C ASP A 24 -4.31 33.45 -20.17
N PHE A 25 -4.09 32.16 -19.98
CA PHE A 25 -3.36 31.32 -20.91
C PHE A 25 -4.33 30.47 -21.75
N PRO A 26 -4.33 30.59 -23.10
CA PRO A 26 -5.15 29.71 -23.91
C PRO A 26 -4.67 28.28 -23.82
N ALA A 27 -5.59 27.34 -23.66
CA ALA A 27 -5.26 25.92 -23.65
C ALA A 27 -4.72 25.50 -25.05
N PRO A 28 -3.49 24.98 -25.15
CA PRO A 28 -2.95 24.55 -26.42
C PRO A 28 -3.72 23.33 -26.97
N THR A 29 -3.87 23.29 -28.30
CA THR A 29 -4.43 22.11 -28.97
C THR A 29 -3.38 20.97 -29.00
N GLN A 30 -3.85 19.74 -29.25
CA GLN A 30 -2.96 18.59 -29.40
C GLN A 30 -2.00 18.77 -30.58
N GLU A 31 -2.48 19.34 -31.67
CA GLU A 31 -1.67 19.61 -32.87
C GLU A 31 -0.56 20.63 -32.59
N GLN A 32 -0.88 21.68 -31.83
CA GLN A 32 0.13 22.65 -31.38
C GLN A 32 1.19 21.99 -30.52
N TRP A 33 0.80 21.14 -29.58
CA TRP A 33 1.73 20.39 -28.73
C TRP A 33 2.60 19.43 -29.58
N HIS A 34 1.99 18.64 -30.47
CA HIS A 34 2.73 17.73 -31.37
C HIS A 34 3.76 18.49 -32.22
N LYS A 35 3.38 19.67 -32.70
CA LYS A 35 4.27 20.51 -33.51
C LYS A 35 5.48 20.97 -32.72
N GLU A 36 5.30 21.43 -31.48
CA GLU A 36 6.42 21.85 -30.63
C GLU A 36 7.29 20.67 -30.20
N VAL A 37 6.71 19.52 -29.89
CA VAL A 37 7.46 18.28 -29.61
C VAL A 37 8.36 17.90 -30.80
N LEU A 38 7.80 17.85 -32.02
CA LEU A 38 8.56 17.55 -33.21
C LEU A 38 9.67 18.56 -33.50
N LYS A 39 9.41 19.84 -33.25
CA LYS A 39 10.40 20.90 -33.39
C LYS A 39 11.60 20.67 -32.46
N VAL A 40 11.35 20.27 -31.19
CA VAL A 40 12.40 19.96 -30.22
C VAL A 40 13.15 18.69 -30.64
N LEU A 41 12.45 17.60 -30.98
CA LEU A 41 13.05 16.32 -31.34
C LEU A 41 13.85 16.38 -32.65
N ASN A 42 13.49 17.29 -33.56
CA ASN A 42 14.16 17.49 -34.82
C ASN A 42 15.26 18.56 -34.77
N ARG A 43 15.47 19.20 -33.65
CA ARG A 43 16.49 20.24 -33.48
C ARG A 43 17.87 19.68 -33.84
N GLY A 44 18.54 20.27 -34.83
CA GLY A 44 19.86 19.86 -35.29
C GLY A 44 19.86 18.60 -36.19
N ARG A 45 18.70 18.07 -36.56
CA ARG A 45 18.62 16.97 -37.53
C ARG A 45 18.66 17.48 -38.97
N PRO A 46 19.47 16.88 -39.84
CA PRO A 46 19.49 17.22 -41.26
C PRO A 46 18.12 17.02 -41.92
N GLU A 47 17.84 17.78 -42.94
CA GLU A 47 16.69 17.55 -43.82
C GLU A 47 16.74 16.11 -44.38
N GLY A 48 15.64 15.40 -44.39
CA GLY A 48 15.57 13.98 -44.76
C GLY A 48 15.86 12.97 -43.62
N LYS A 49 16.40 13.41 -42.47
CA LYS A 49 16.51 12.60 -41.23
C LYS A 49 15.61 13.05 -40.10
N GLN A 50 14.68 13.96 -40.43
CA GLN A 50 13.69 14.44 -39.44
C GLN A 50 12.68 13.35 -39.13
N LEU A 51 12.24 13.32 -37.87
CA LEU A 51 11.21 12.42 -37.40
C LEU A 51 9.85 12.95 -37.81
N ASN A 52 9.00 12.08 -38.31
CA ASN A 52 7.57 12.32 -38.41
C ASN A 52 6.91 12.18 -37.03
N LEU A 53 5.61 12.49 -36.94
CA LEU A 53 4.90 12.44 -35.67
C LEU A 53 4.94 11.07 -35.00
N GLU A 54 4.66 10.02 -35.75
CA GLU A 54 4.65 8.63 -35.26
C GLU A 54 6.00 8.23 -34.62
N LYS A 55 7.09 8.42 -35.36
CA LYS A 55 8.45 8.09 -34.91
C LYS A 55 8.92 9.01 -33.77
N GLY A 56 8.43 10.26 -33.75
CA GLY A 56 8.71 11.22 -32.69
C GLY A 56 8.01 10.80 -31.38
N MET A 57 6.74 10.47 -31.46
CA MET A 57 5.97 10.04 -30.29
C MET A 57 6.46 8.71 -29.74
N ALA A 58 6.75 7.73 -30.60
CA ALA A 58 7.30 6.42 -30.17
C ALA A 58 8.59 6.54 -29.34
N ARG A 59 9.37 7.60 -29.50
CA ARG A 59 10.57 7.86 -28.69
C ARG A 59 10.27 8.37 -27.27
N LEU A 60 9.09 8.94 -27.09
CA LEU A 60 8.63 9.50 -25.82
C LEU A 60 7.69 8.57 -25.05
N GLN A 61 7.36 7.42 -25.65
CA GLN A 61 6.45 6.42 -25.10
C GLN A 61 7.25 5.23 -24.54
N PRO A 62 7.68 5.27 -23.28
CA PRO A 62 8.32 4.12 -22.67
C PRO A 62 7.29 3.00 -22.50
N THR A 63 7.78 1.76 -22.58
CA THR A 63 6.99 0.57 -22.30
C THR A 63 7.44 -0.01 -20.97
N THR A 64 6.51 -0.34 -20.09
CA THR A 64 6.81 -1.01 -18.81
C THR A 64 7.32 -2.43 -19.06
N VAL A 65 7.89 -3.06 -18.03
CA VAL A 65 8.30 -4.48 -18.08
C VAL A 65 7.13 -5.42 -18.39
N ASP A 66 5.91 -5.01 -18.06
CA ASP A 66 4.68 -5.75 -18.32
C ASP A 66 4.06 -5.45 -19.71
N GLY A 67 4.76 -4.68 -20.56
CA GLY A 67 4.31 -4.36 -21.90
C GLY A 67 3.29 -3.22 -22.00
N ILE A 68 3.03 -2.48 -20.94
CA ILE A 68 2.14 -1.33 -20.97
C ILE A 68 2.88 -0.13 -21.53
N GLN A 69 2.38 0.45 -22.63
CA GLN A 69 2.91 1.67 -23.21
C GLN A 69 2.37 2.89 -22.44
N ILE A 70 3.27 3.76 -22.01
CA ILE A 70 2.92 4.99 -21.30
C ILE A 70 2.93 6.16 -22.27
N GLU A 71 1.81 6.88 -22.34
CA GLU A 71 1.71 8.08 -23.16
C GLU A 71 2.56 9.22 -22.57
N PRO A 72 3.21 10.05 -23.41
CA PRO A 72 4.04 11.15 -22.92
C PRO A 72 3.22 12.29 -22.30
N MET A 73 1.92 12.32 -22.51
CA MET A 73 1.00 13.28 -21.93
C MET A 73 -0.41 12.72 -21.83
N TYR A 74 -0.97 12.75 -20.62
CA TYR A 74 -2.38 12.45 -20.35
C TYR A 74 -3.14 13.76 -20.14
N ARG A 75 -4.31 13.89 -20.73
CA ARG A 75 -5.16 15.08 -20.67
C ARG A 75 -6.45 14.77 -19.93
N ARG A 76 -7.19 15.81 -19.55
CA ARG A 76 -8.46 15.65 -18.83
C ARG A 76 -9.47 14.78 -19.59
N GLN A 77 -9.50 14.86 -20.91
CA GLN A 77 -10.37 14.02 -21.75
C GLN A 77 -10.00 12.52 -21.73
N ASP A 78 -8.75 12.22 -21.37
CA ASP A 78 -8.25 10.83 -21.28
C ASP A 78 -8.54 10.24 -19.89
N ALA A 79 -9.09 11.04 -18.95
CA ALA A 79 -9.39 10.61 -17.61
C ALA A 79 -10.61 9.68 -17.58
N SER A 80 -10.51 8.62 -16.78
CA SER A 80 -11.64 7.75 -16.51
C SER A 80 -12.65 8.42 -15.60
N GLU A 81 -13.90 8.49 -16.02
CA GLU A 81 -15.02 9.00 -15.19
C GLU A 81 -15.36 8.05 -14.01
N LYS A 82 -14.85 6.81 -14.05
CA LYS A 82 -15.19 5.75 -13.09
C LYS A 82 -14.30 5.71 -11.84
N LEU A 83 -13.51 6.72 -11.56
CA LEU A 83 -12.62 6.72 -10.40
C LEU A 83 -13.36 6.75 -9.05
N GLY A 84 -14.61 7.19 -9.02
CA GLY A 84 -15.42 7.28 -7.81
C GLY A 84 -14.86 8.23 -6.74
N ALA A 85 -15.49 8.21 -5.57
CA ALA A 85 -15.04 8.91 -4.37
C ALA A 85 -14.34 7.93 -3.40
N PRO A 86 -13.51 8.40 -2.45
CA PRO A 86 -13.02 7.57 -1.35
C PRO A 86 -14.17 6.93 -0.57
N GLY A 87 -14.01 5.70 -0.12
CA GLY A 87 -15.01 4.96 0.64
C GLY A 87 -16.21 4.43 -0.16
N VAL A 88 -16.22 4.61 -1.48
CA VAL A 88 -17.31 4.18 -2.37
C VAL A 88 -16.78 3.19 -3.41
N PRO A 89 -17.50 2.09 -3.69
CA PRO A 89 -17.12 1.17 -4.76
C PRO A 89 -16.89 1.92 -6.09
N PRO A 90 -15.89 1.52 -6.88
CA PRO A 90 -15.01 0.36 -6.75
C PRO A 90 -13.79 0.57 -5.81
N PHE A 91 -13.81 1.53 -4.92
CA PHE A 91 -12.79 1.85 -3.92
C PHE A 91 -11.42 2.27 -4.49
N THR A 92 -11.35 2.66 -5.74
CA THR A 92 -10.10 3.03 -6.43
C THR A 92 -9.29 4.07 -5.65
N ARG A 93 -9.95 5.03 -4.99
CA ARG A 93 -9.33 6.13 -4.25
C ARG A 93 -9.16 5.88 -2.76
N GLY A 94 -9.61 4.75 -2.25
CA GLY A 94 -9.52 4.37 -0.84
C GLY A 94 -10.78 3.65 -0.35
N THR A 95 -10.62 2.82 0.67
CA THR A 95 -11.69 1.99 1.23
C THR A 95 -12.54 2.71 2.26
N THR A 96 -12.03 3.83 2.81
CA THR A 96 -12.69 4.61 3.86
C THR A 96 -12.76 6.09 3.49
N ILE A 97 -13.74 6.77 4.04
CA ILE A 97 -13.80 8.24 4.03
C ILE A 97 -13.06 8.72 5.27
N ARG A 98 -12.15 9.66 5.09
CA ARG A 98 -11.47 10.29 6.23
C ARG A 98 -12.45 11.25 6.92
N ASP A 99 -12.53 11.15 8.22
CA ASP A 99 -13.42 11.98 9.05
C ASP A 99 -12.77 13.30 9.52
N GLY A 100 -11.58 13.61 9.01
CA GLY A 100 -10.79 14.76 9.42
C GLY A 100 -9.80 14.45 10.55
N SER A 101 -9.74 13.20 11.02
CA SER A 101 -8.69 12.77 11.92
C SER A 101 -7.31 12.85 11.26
N MET A 102 -6.27 13.00 12.05
CA MET A 102 -4.87 13.02 11.59
C MET A 102 -4.42 11.66 11.06
N ASP A 103 -5.15 10.59 11.39
CA ASP A 103 -4.83 9.20 11.06
C ASP A 103 -5.20 8.87 9.61
N ALA A 104 -4.37 9.31 8.71
CA ALA A 104 -4.58 9.12 7.28
C ALA A 104 -4.24 7.69 6.81
N TRP A 105 -3.17 7.13 7.35
CA TRP A 105 -2.65 5.78 7.13
C TRP A 105 -1.78 5.38 8.32
N ASP A 106 -1.54 4.08 8.49
CA ASP A 106 -0.58 3.61 9.48
C ASP A 106 0.85 3.75 8.93
N VAL A 107 1.74 4.32 9.73
CA VAL A 107 3.18 4.25 9.51
C VAL A 107 3.69 3.03 10.25
N ARG A 108 4.14 2.00 9.50
CA ARG A 108 4.53 0.71 10.05
C ARG A 108 6.03 0.51 10.03
N ALA A 109 6.61 0.16 11.19
CA ALA A 109 8.01 -0.22 11.32
C ALA A 109 8.16 -1.73 11.43
N LEU A 110 9.18 -2.27 10.75
CA LEU A 110 9.59 -3.67 10.85
C LEU A 110 10.64 -3.82 11.95
N HIS A 111 10.40 -4.74 12.87
CA HIS A 111 11.34 -5.18 13.89
C HIS A 111 11.63 -6.66 13.75
N GLU A 112 12.91 -7.04 13.80
CA GLU A 112 13.33 -8.42 13.55
C GLU A 112 14.57 -8.83 14.35
N ASP A 113 15.07 -7.97 15.23
CA ASP A 113 16.25 -8.29 16.03
C ASP A 113 15.91 -9.29 17.13
N PRO A 114 16.67 -10.41 17.31
CA PRO A 114 16.39 -11.41 18.33
C PRO A 114 16.70 -10.96 19.77
N ASP A 115 17.38 -9.83 19.96
CA ASP A 115 17.63 -9.27 21.30
C ASP A 115 16.39 -8.51 21.80
N VAL A 116 15.72 -9.11 22.80
CA VAL A 116 14.47 -8.57 23.40
C VAL A 116 14.65 -7.14 23.93
N GLU A 117 15.76 -6.86 24.62
CA GLU A 117 15.98 -5.54 25.22
C GLU A 117 16.27 -4.48 24.14
N PHE A 118 16.95 -4.87 23.06
CA PHE A 118 17.17 -4.01 21.91
C PHE A 118 15.86 -3.75 21.17
N THR A 119 15.11 -4.80 20.80
CA THR A 119 13.85 -4.70 20.07
C THR A 119 12.81 -3.90 20.86
N LYS A 120 12.65 -4.17 22.15
CA LYS A 120 11.76 -3.39 23.02
C LYS A 120 12.08 -1.90 22.99
N LYS A 121 13.35 -1.51 23.11
CA LYS A 121 13.78 -0.12 23.05
C LYS A 121 13.52 0.51 21.67
N ALA A 122 13.80 -0.24 20.60
CA ALA A 122 13.55 0.22 19.22
C ALA A 122 12.05 0.43 18.97
N VAL A 123 11.20 -0.51 19.36
CA VAL A 123 9.74 -0.42 19.26
C VAL A 123 9.21 0.84 19.96
N ILE A 124 9.61 1.09 21.21
CA ILE A 124 9.15 2.26 21.96
C ILE A 124 9.65 3.54 21.31
N ALA A 125 10.92 3.59 20.91
CA ALA A 125 11.52 4.77 20.26
C ALA A 125 10.82 5.11 18.93
N ASP A 126 10.42 4.10 18.15
CA ASP A 126 9.70 4.30 16.89
C ASP A 126 8.28 4.81 17.13
N LEU A 127 7.55 4.22 18.09
CA LEU A 127 6.20 4.67 18.47
C LEU A 127 6.20 6.12 18.98
N GLU A 128 7.19 6.50 19.80
CA GLU A 128 7.34 7.87 20.30
C GLU A 128 7.69 8.88 19.17
N ARG A 129 8.22 8.39 18.02
CA ARG A 129 8.63 9.23 16.89
C ARG A 129 7.68 9.21 15.71
N GLY A 130 6.47 8.67 15.89
CA GLY A 130 5.41 8.77 14.91
C GLY A 130 5.10 7.50 14.12
N VAL A 131 5.71 6.37 14.44
CA VAL A 131 5.24 5.07 14.01
C VAL A 131 3.92 4.77 14.73
N THR A 132 2.93 4.24 14.01
CA THR A 132 1.60 3.96 14.52
C THR A 132 1.25 2.48 14.49
N SER A 133 2.09 1.67 13.86
CA SER A 133 1.85 0.24 13.63
C SER A 133 3.18 -0.50 13.60
N LEU A 134 3.19 -1.72 14.12
CA LEU A 134 4.38 -2.56 14.23
C LEU A 134 4.24 -3.81 13.35
N TRP A 135 5.33 -4.21 12.75
CA TRP A 135 5.47 -5.49 12.07
C TRP A 135 6.64 -6.25 12.69
N LEU A 136 6.34 -7.37 13.34
CA LEU A 136 7.35 -8.21 13.96
C LEU A 136 7.64 -9.40 13.06
N ARG A 137 8.87 -9.55 12.61
CA ARG A 137 9.32 -10.79 11.94
C ARG A 137 9.82 -11.76 12.98
N VAL A 138 9.24 -12.95 12.95
CA VAL A 138 9.43 -14.00 13.96
C VAL A 138 10.08 -15.23 13.32
N GLY A 139 11.04 -15.85 13.99
CA GLY A 139 11.70 -17.05 13.50
C GLY A 139 13.15 -17.19 13.97
N ALA A 140 13.86 -18.19 13.45
CA ALA A 140 15.19 -18.59 13.91
C ALA A 140 16.25 -17.46 13.84
N ASP A 141 16.20 -16.63 12.79
CA ASP A 141 17.12 -15.50 12.59
C ASP A 141 16.42 -14.15 12.89
N ALA A 142 15.40 -14.16 13.74
CA ALA A 142 14.58 -13.00 14.05
C ALA A 142 14.07 -13.09 15.50
N ILE A 143 12.98 -12.40 15.83
CA ILE A 143 12.36 -12.45 17.15
C ILE A 143 11.87 -13.88 17.44
N ASN A 144 12.17 -14.41 18.62
CA ASN A 144 11.59 -15.71 19.01
C ASN A 144 10.11 -15.55 19.36
N PRO A 145 9.25 -16.54 19.05
CA PRO A 145 7.83 -16.46 19.40
C PRO A 145 7.56 -16.18 20.88
N GLU A 146 8.37 -16.76 21.77
CA GLU A 146 8.25 -16.59 23.22
C GLU A 146 8.63 -15.18 23.72
N ASP A 147 9.38 -14.43 22.94
CA ASP A 147 9.87 -13.08 23.29
C ASP A 147 8.89 -11.96 22.91
N ILE A 148 7.92 -12.22 22.03
CA ILE A 148 6.93 -11.22 21.57
C ILE A 148 6.24 -10.50 22.75
N ALA A 149 5.93 -11.22 23.83
CA ALA A 149 5.33 -10.64 25.02
C ALA A 149 6.28 -9.66 25.74
N GLY A 150 7.59 -9.93 25.70
CA GLY A 150 8.64 -9.06 26.24
C GLY A 150 8.80 -7.80 25.39
N ASP A 151 8.86 -7.96 24.06
CA ASP A 151 9.02 -6.88 23.09
C ASP A 151 7.86 -5.88 23.14
N LEU A 152 6.63 -6.37 23.35
CA LEU A 152 5.41 -5.58 23.41
C LEU A 152 5.00 -5.12 24.81
N LYS A 153 5.79 -5.41 25.85
CA LYS A 153 5.42 -5.21 27.26
C LYS A 153 4.92 -3.80 27.60
N ASP A 154 5.55 -2.79 27.01
CA ASP A 154 5.24 -1.37 27.29
C ASP A 154 4.47 -0.69 26.15
N VAL A 155 3.99 -1.48 25.18
CA VAL A 155 3.20 -0.99 24.05
C VAL A 155 1.73 -0.86 24.44
N LEU A 156 1.11 0.25 24.08
CA LEU A 156 -0.33 0.48 24.23
C LEU A 156 -1.06 -0.22 23.05
N LEU A 157 -1.47 -1.48 23.29
CA LEU A 157 -2.04 -2.38 22.27
C LEU A 157 -3.39 -1.93 21.72
N ASP A 158 -4.07 -1.00 22.38
CA ASP A 158 -5.28 -0.34 21.89
C ASP A 158 -5.01 0.84 20.96
N LEU A 159 -3.77 1.30 20.89
CA LEU A 159 -3.33 2.38 20.01
C LEU A 159 -2.47 1.88 18.85
N ALA A 160 -1.47 1.02 19.14
CA ALA A 160 -0.56 0.49 18.15
C ALA A 160 -1.07 -0.85 17.58
N LYS A 161 -1.29 -0.90 16.28
CA LYS A 161 -1.60 -2.15 15.58
C LYS A 161 -0.35 -2.99 15.45
N VAL A 162 -0.46 -4.30 15.65
CA VAL A 162 0.68 -5.22 15.51
C VAL A 162 0.37 -6.31 14.49
N GLU A 163 1.33 -6.58 13.65
CA GLU A 163 1.31 -7.72 12.73
C GLU A 163 2.55 -8.57 12.96
N VAL A 164 2.40 -9.88 12.86
CA VAL A 164 3.53 -10.81 12.82
C VAL A 164 3.68 -11.44 11.45
N SER A 165 4.87 -11.91 11.14
CA SER A 165 5.14 -12.80 10.01
C SER A 165 6.26 -13.76 10.37
N SER A 166 6.27 -14.95 9.78
CA SER A 166 7.36 -15.90 9.94
C SER A 166 7.68 -16.61 8.64
N ARG A 167 8.96 -16.88 8.43
CA ARG A 167 9.44 -17.73 7.32
C ARG A 167 9.68 -19.18 7.75
N ASP A 168 9.61 -19.45 9.06
CA ASP A 168 9.91 -20.76 9.65
C ASP A 168 8.65 -21.45 10.16
N ASP A 169 7.87 -20.78 11.01
CA ASP A 169 6.65 -21.29 11.60
C ASP A 169 5.63 -20.13 11.78
N GLN A 170 4.71 -20.00 10.82
CA GLN A 170 3.70 -18.96 10.85
C GLN A 170 2.68 -19.18 11.98
N GLU A 171 2.36 -20.44 12.28
CA GLU A 171 1.37 -20.75 13.32
C GLU A 171 1.90 -20.44 14.71
N ALA A 172 3.16 -20.80 15.00
CA ALA A 172 3.78 -20.44 16.26
C ALA A 172 3.85 -18.92 16.47
N ALA A 173 4.19 -18.15 15.43
CA ALA A 173 4.20 -16.70 15.49
C ALA A 173 2.79 -16.12 15.75
N ALA A 174 1.78 -16.65 15.06
CA ALA A 174 0.38 -16.23 15.21
C ALA A 174 -0.18 -16.57 16.61
N GLU A 175 0.10 -17.78 17.14
CA GLU A 175 -0.32 -18.18 18.50
C GLU A 175 0.34 -17.30 19.56
N ALA A 176 1.63 -17.00 19.41
CA ALA A 176 2.35 -16.15 20.35
C ALA A 176 1.77 -14.73 20.40
N LEU A 177 1.49 -14.12 19.24
CA LEU A 177 0.84 -12.81 19.19
C LEU A 177 -0.56 -12.88 19.79
N LEU A 178 -1.37 -13.88 19.40
CA LEU A 178 -2.74 -14.03 19.90
C LEU A 178 -2.77 -14.18 21.42
N LYS A 179 -1.79 -14.88 22.00
CA LYS A 179 -1.63 -15.00 23.46
C LYS A 179 -1.43 -13.63 24.12
N VAL A 180 -0.56 -12.77 23.57
CA VAL A 180 -0.34 -11.42 24.11
C VAL A 180 -1.66 -10.64 24.17
N TYR A 181 -2.46 -10.70 23.11
CA TYR A 181 -3.76 -10.02 23.07
C TYR A 181 -4.80 -10.69 23.98
N ALA A 182 -4.79 -12.01 24.09
CA ALA A 182 -5.70 -12.72 24.99
C ALA A 182 -5.40 -12.44 26.47
N ASP A 183 -4.14 -12.28 26.84
CA ASP A 183 -3.69 -11.95 28.18
C ASP A 183 -3.86 -10.45 28.53
N SER A 184 -4.11 -9.60 27.54
CA SER A 184 -4.39 -8.20 27.74
C SER A 184 -5.76 -8.02 28.43
N LYS A 185 -5.87 -6.98 29.25
CA LYS A 185 -7.15 -6.62 29.92
C LYS A 185 -7.96 -5.62 29.10
N ILE A 186 -7.61 -5.41 27.84
CA ILE A 186 -8.23 -4.46 26.94
C ILE A 186 -9.43 -5.13 26.27
N GLU A 187 -10.52 -4.38 26.10
CA GLU A 187 -11.72 -4.87 25.42
C GLU A 187 -11.39 -5.29 23.96
N PRO A 188 -11.86 -6.47 23.51
CA PRO A 188 -11.50 -7.02 22.19
C PRO A 188 -11.83 -6.11 21.00
N ASP A 189 -12.82 -5.26 21.08
CA ASP A 189 -13.24 -4.33 20.04
C ASP A 189 -12.29 -3.12 19.88
N LYS A 190 -11.44 -2.87 20.87
CA LYS A 190 -10.39 -1.85 20.82
C LYS A 190 -9.07 -2.37 20.27
N LEU A 191 -8.93 -3.69 20.17
CA LEU A 191 -7.71 -4.33 19.73
C LEU A 191 -7.69 -4.50 18.20
N SER A 192 -6.53 -4.24 17.60
CA SER A 192 -6.32 -4.40 16.16
C SER A 192 -4.97 -5.05 15.90
N PHE A 193 -4.98 -6.22 15.26
CA PHE A 193 -3.78 -6.97 14.90
C PHE A 193 -3.98 -7.77 13.64
N ASN A 194 -2.89 -8.28 13.09
CA ASN A 194 -2.89 -9.25 11.99
C ASN A 194 -2.00 -10.43 12.37
N LEU A 195 -2.53 -11.64 12.25
CA LEU A 195 -1.77 -12.84 12.54
C LEU A 195 -0.74 -13.19 11.45
N GLY A 196 -0.81 -12.54 10.29
CA GLY A 196 0.18 -12.64 9.23
C GLY A 196 0.32 -14.01 8.58
N LEU A 197 -0.71 -14.85 8.68
CA LEU A 197 -0.71 -16.18 8.08
C LEU A 197 -0.82 -16.07 6.56
N ASP A 198 0.08 -16.73 5.84
CA ASP A 198 0.12 -16.79 4.37
C ASP A 198 0.57 -18.18 3.90
N PRO A 199 -0.27 -19.22 3.98
CA PRO A 199 0.13 -20.60 3.65
C PRO A 199 0.66 -20.76 2.22
N ILE A 200 0.09 -20.03 1.24
CA ILE A 200 0.56 -20.08 -0.15
C ILE A 200 1.91 -19.38 -0.27
N GLY A 201 2.05 -18.19 0.30
CA GLY A 201 3.32 -17.47 0.32
C GLY A 201 4.42 -18.24 1.04
N PHE A 202 4.09 -18.87 2.15
CA PHE A 202 5.00 -19.74 2.89
C PHE A 202 5.51 -20.92 2.04
N ALA A 203 4.60 -21.62 1.36
CA ALA A 203 4.96 -22.72 0.47
C ALA A 203 5.78 -22.23 -0.74
N ALA A 204 5.49 -21.04 -1.26
CA ALA A 204 6.26 -20.44 -2.35
C ALA A 204 7.70 -20.10 -1.94
N LEU A 205 7.92 -19.68 -0.70
CA LEU A 205 9.26 -19.36 -0.17
C LEU A 205 10.05 -20.60 0.21
N ASN A 206 9.41 -21.60 0.83
CA ASN A 206 10.08 -22.75 1.44
C ASN A 206 9.99 -24.01 0.58
N GLY A 207 9.21 -23.98 -0.51
CA GLY A 207 8.87 -25.15 -1.30
C GLY A 207 7.76 -25.98 -0.65
N GLY A 208 7.19 -26.90 -1.40
CA GLY A 208 6.11 -27.79 -0.95
C GLY A 208 4.73 -27.38 -1.45
N THR A 209 3.72 -28.05 -0.91
CA THR A 209 2.30 -27.77 -1.21
C THR A 209 1.71 -26.98 -0.06
N PRO A 210 1.00 -25.87 -0.32
CA PRO A 210 0.36 -25.11 0.75
C PRO A 210 -0.72 -25.93 1.46
N ASP A 211 -0.73 -25.89 2.79
CA ASP A 211 -1.80 -26.46 3.60
C ASP A 211 -2.83 -25.38 3.94
N LEU A 212 -4.02 -25.51 3.40
CA LEU A 212 -5.14 -24.59 3.63
C LEU A 212 -6.19 -25.14 4.60
N SER A 213 -5.98 -26.36 5.17
CA SER A 213 -7.00 -27.08 5.92
C SER A 213 -7.41 -26.40 7.24
N GLY A 214 -6.51 -25.72 7.93
CA GLY A 214 -6.74 -25.06 9.21
C GLY A 214 -7.22 -23.62 9.15
N MET A 215 -7.39 -23.03 7.95
CA MET A 215 -7.66 -21.60 7.79
C MET A 215 -8.93 -21.13 8.52
N GLY A 216 -10.02 -21.88 8.45
CA GLY A 216 -11.27 -21.52 9.10
C GLY A 216 -11.21 -21.48 10.63
N GLU A 217 -10.35 -22.27 11.23
CA GLU A 217 -10.14 -22.27 12.69
C GLU A 217 -9.47 -20.96 13.14
N TRP A 218 -8.49 -20.48 12.39
CA TRP A 218 -7.84 -19.21 12.66
C TRP A 218 -8.80 -18.02 12.63
N VAL A 219 -9.71 -17.97 11.66
CA VAL A 219 -10.75 -16.94 11.63
C VAL A 219 -11.66 -17.01 12.85
N ARG A 220 -12.07 -18.23 13.26
CA ARG A 220 -12.92 -18.41 14.46
C ARG A 220 -12.20 -18.05 15.75
N LYS A 221 -10.89 -18.35 15.89
CA LYS A 221 -10.08 -17.97 17.05
C LYS A 221 -10.08 -16.44 17.31
N ILE A 222 -10.16 -15.64 16.25
CA ILE A 222 -10.10 -14.19 16.36
C ILE A 222 -11.46 -13.49 16.18
N GLU A 223 -12.57 -14.22 16.09
CA GLU A 223 -13.91 -13.69 15.79
C GLU A 223 -14.35 -12.56 16.75
N LYS A 224 -13.94 -12.62 18.02
CA LYS A 224 -14.22 -11.59 19.02
C LYS A 224 -13.47 -10.26 18.75
N TYR A 225 -12.37 -10.29 17.98
CA TYR A 225 -11.52 -9.12 17.68
C TYR A 225 -11.92 -8.51 16.33
N LYS A 226 -12.92 -7.66 16.30
CA LYS A 226 -13.56 -7.15 15.08
C LYS A 226 -12.61 -6.39 14.15
N ASN A 227 -11.55 -5.79 14.68
CA ASN A 227 -10.59 -4.99 13.93
C ASN A 227 -9.34 -5.81 13.50
N SER A 228 -9.30 -7.10 13.82
CA SER A 228 -8.15 -7.96 13.56
C SER A 228 -8.34 -8.87 12.36
N ARG A 229 -7.24 -9.38 11.80
CA ARG A 229 -7.23 -10.23 10.60
C ARG A 229 -6.33 -11.44 10.82
N ALA A 230 -6.66 -12.54 10.14
CA ALA A 230 -5.89 -13.76 10.23
C ALA A 230 -4.84 -13.87 9.11
N PHE A 231 -5.20 -13.46 7.88
CA PHE A 231 -4.41 -13.75 6.70
C PHE A 231 -3.86 -12.50 6.04
N VAL A 232 -2.62 -12.63 5.55
CA VAL A 232 -1.97 -11.69 4.65
C VAL A 232 -1.65 -12.40 3.35
N VAL A 233 -2.05 -11.83 2.24
CA VAL A 233 -1.51 -12.18 0.93
C VAL A 233 -0.25 -11.36 0.72
N ASP A 234 0.92 -11.94 0.98
CA ASP A 234 2.21 -11.25 0.82
C ASP A 234 2.71 -11.33 -0.62
N ALA A 235 2.30 -10.36 -1.44
CA ALA A 235 2.74 -10.29 -2.83
C ALA A 235 4.19 -9.77 -3.00
N THR A 236 4.81 -9.27 -1.93
CA THR A 236 6.22 -8.82 -1.99
C THR A 236 7.18 -9.96 -2.31
N ILE A 237 6.80 -11.21 -1.97
CA ILE A 237 7.59 -12.40 -2.33
C ILE A 237 7.74 -12.54 -3.85
N TYR A 238 6.67 -12.28 -4.60
CA TYR A 238 6.67 -12.34 -6.06
C TYR A 238 7.47 -11.16 -6.64
N HIS A 239 7.28 -9.97 -6.09
CA HIS A 239 8.06 -8.80 -6.47
C HIS A 239 9.56 -9.05 -6.28
N ASN A 240 9.97 -9.55 -5.13
CA ASN A 240 11.38 -9.83 -4.81
C ASN A 240 11.97 -10.92 -5.71
N ALA A 241 11.14 -11.85 -6.21
CA ALA A 241 11.51 -12.86 -7.19
C ALA A 241 11.59 -12.32 -8.63
N GLY A 242 11.26 -11.06 -8.89
CA GLY A 242 11.40 -10.40 -10.19
C GLY A 242 10.09 -10.08 -10.92
N ALA A 243 8.93 -10.26 -10.28
CA ALA A 243 7.64 -9.90 -10.88
C ALA A 243 7.57 -8.41 -11.25
N GLY A 244 6.95 -8.10 -12.38
CA GLY A 244 6.47 -6.78 -12.73
C GLY A 244 5.19 -6.44 -11.98
N ASP A 245 4.68 -5.21 -12.17
CA ASP A 245 3.49 -4.71 -11.45
C ASP A 245 2.23 -5.53 -11.74
N VAL A 246 2.04 -5.92 -13.00
CA VAL A 246 0.87 -6.73 -13.43
C VAL A 246 0.94 -8.14 -12.86
N HIS A 247 2.13 -8.76 -12.84
CA HIS A 247 2.30 -10.10 -12.29
C HIS A 247 2.11 -10.12 -10.77
N GLU A 248 2.65 -9.13 -10.04
CA GLU A 248 2.44 -9.01 -8.59
C GLU A 248 0.94 -8.91 -8.26
N LEU A 249 0.19 -8.06 -9.00
CA LEU A 249 -1.25 -7.94 -8.83
C LEU A 249 -1.99 -9.24 -9.17
N ALA A 250 -1.65 -9.88 -10.28
CA ALA A 250 -2.32 -11.10 -10.73
C ALA A 250 -2.17 -12.23 -9.70
N TRP A 251 -0.98 -12.42 -9.17
CA TRP A 251 -0.73 -13.46 -8.16
C TRP A 251 -1.30 -13.10 -6.79
N ALA A 252 -1.29 -11.84 -6.39
CA ALA A 252 -1.98 -11.38 -5.20
C ALA A 252 -3.49 -11.70 -5.26
N ILE A 253 -4.13 -11.35 -6.37
CA ILE A 253 -5.57 -11.63 -6.58
C ILE A 253 -5.84 -13.14 -6.61
N ALA A 254 -5.02 -13.93 -7.32
CA ALA A 254 -5.18 -15.38 -7.41
C ALA A 254 -5.06 -16.04 -6.01
N THR A 255 -4.04 -15.66 -5.22
CA THR A 255 -3.87 -16.13 -3.84
C THR A 255 -5.07 -15.76 -2.97
N GLY A 256 -5.52 -14.51 -3.03
CA GLY A 256 -6.68 -14.07 -2.26
C GLY A 256 -7.97 -14.82 -2.63
N VAL A 257 -8.18 -15.09 -3.93
CA VAL A 257 -9.34 -15.88 -4.41
C VAL A 257 -9.27 -17.31 -3.89
N GLU A 258 -8.08 -17.92 -3.87
CA GLU A 258 -7.92 -19.28 -3.35
C GLU A 258 -8.18 -19.32 -1.83
N TYR A 259 -7.76 -18.31 -1.08
CA TYR A 259 -8.08 -18.20 0.35
C TYR A 259 -9.59 -18.06 0.59
N ILE A 260 -10.30 -17.25 -0.22
CA ILE A 260 -11.76 -17.16 -0.10
C ILE A 260 -12.40 -18.53 -0.31
N ARG A 261 -12.00 -19.28 -1.35
CA ARG A 261 -12.53 -20.60 -1.66
C ARG A 261 -12.30 -21.59 -0.51
N ALA A 262 -11.05 -21.67 -0.02
CA ALA A 262 -10.68 -22.55 1.08
C ALA A 262 -11.46 -22.23 2.37
N LEU A 263 -11.64 -20.94 2.69
CA LEU A 263 -12.42 -20.52 3.85
C LEU A 263 -13.92 -20.83 3.70
N MET A 264 -14.48 -20.65 2.51
CA MET A 264 -15.89 -21.01 2.23
C MET A 264 -16.11 -22.53 2.30
N GLU A 265 -15.19 -23.34 1.82
CA GLU A 265 -15.23 -24.81 1.95
C GLU A 265 -15.19 -25.25 3.42
N GLN A 266 -14.58 -24.44 4.29
CA GLN A 266 -14.52 -24.67 5.74
C GLN A 266 -15.69 -24.03 6.50
N GLY A 267 -16.75 -23.61 5.77
CA GLY A 267 -18.03 -23.18 6.31
C GLY A 267 -18.15 -21.70 6.68
N LEU A 268 -17.21 -20.85 6.26
CA LEU A 268 -17.36 -19.41 6.40
C LEU A 268 -18.20 -18.84 5.26
N THR A 269 -18.90 -17.73 5.52
CA THR A 269 -19.54 -16.96 4.45
C THR A 269 -18.50 -16.24 3.60
N ALA A 270 -18.86 -15.86 2.37
CA ALA A 270 -17.99 -15.06 1.51
C ALA A 270 -17.59 -13.74 2.16
N GLU A 271 -18.50 -13.10 2.91
CA GLU A 271 -18.19 -11.85 3.65
C GLU A 271 -17.14 -12.10 4.74
N GLN A 272 -17.27 -13.17 5.52
CA GLN A 272 -16.30 -13.51 6.56
C GLN A 272 -14.92 -13.84 5.96
N ALA A 273 -14.90 -14.63 4.87
CA ALA A 273 -13.67 -14.96 4.17
C ALA A 273 -12.97 -13.72 3.59
N PHE A 274 -13.74 -12.81 3.01
CA PHE A 274 -13.25 -11.57 2.43
C PHE A 274 -12.68 -10.62 3.50
N ASP A 275 -13.36 -10.54 4.66
CA ASP A 275 -12.93 -9.72 5.79
C ASP A 275 -11.68 -10.26 6.49
N ALA A 276 -11.37 -11.54 6.36
CA ALA A 276 -10.22 -12.19 6.99
C ALA A 276 -8.87 -11.88 6.31
N ILE A 277 -8.90 -11.28 5.11
CA ILE A 277 -7.72 -11.13 4.24
C ILE A 277 -7.23 -9.69 4.20
N ASN A 278 -5.92 -9.53 4.32
CA ASN A 278 -5.14 -8.32 4.07
C ASN A 278 -4.18 -8.54 2.90
N PHE A 279 -3.77 -7.49 2.21
CA PHE A 279 -2.77 -7.56 1.15
C PHE A 279 -1.52 -6.79 1.56
N ARG A 280 -0.35 -7.41 1.35
CA ARG A 280 0.94 -6.75 1.42
C ARG A 280 1.52 -6.69 0.02
N VAL A 281 1.83 -5.47 -0.46
CA VAL A 281 2.38 -5.23 -1.80
C VAL A 281 3.63 -4.37 -1.72
N SER A 282 4.47 -4.45 -2.74
CA SER A 282 5.67 -3.64 -2.79
C SER A 282 5.36 -2.19 -3.17
N ALA A 283 6.17 -1.25 -2.68
CA ALA A 283 6.22 0.13 -3.15
C ALA A 283 7.59 0.40 -3.76
N THR A 284 7.63 0.87 -4.99
CA THR A 284 8.87 1.09 -5.75
C THR A 284 9.15 2.58 -5.92
N HIS A 285 10.36 2.91 -6.35
CA HIS A 285 10.72 4.30 -6.68
C HIS A 285 9.95 4.83 -7.92
N ASP A 286 9.34 3.97 -8.72
CA ASP A 286 8.36 4.41 -9.71
C ASP A 286 7.05 4.77 -9.02
N GLN A 287 6.97 6.03 -8.60
CA GLN A 287 5.88 6.56 -7.81
C GLN A 287 4.52 6.40 -8.50
N PHE A 288 4.44 6.71 -9.79
CA PHE A 288 3.18 6.63 -10.52
C PHE A 288 2.72 5.19 -10.73
N LEU A 289 3.61 4.27 -11.05
CA LEU A 289 3.25 2.85 -11.18
C LEU A 289 2.86 2.27 -9.81
N THR A 290 3.52 2.66 -8.72
CA THR A 290 3.12 2.28 -7.36
C THR A 290 1.69 2.76 -7.05
N ILE A 291 1.36 4.03 -7.30
CA ILE A 291 0.00 4.57 -7.13
C ILE A 291 -1.01 3.79 -8.00
N CYS A 292 -0.67 3.53 -9.26
CA CYS A 292 -1.53 2.79 -10.18
C CYS A 292 -1.80 1.37 -9.67
N ARG A 293 -0.77 0.67 -9.20
CA ARG A 293 -0.88 -0.70 -8.67
C ARG A 293 -1.78 -0.77 -7.45
N LEU A 294 -1.59 0.09 -6.47
CA LEU A 294 -2.44 0.15 -5.27
C LEU A 294 -3.91 0.45 -5.61
N ARG A 295 -4.14 1.34 -6.56
CA ARG A 295 -5.49 1.66 -7.03
C ARG A 295 -6.11 0.51 -7.82
N ALA A 296 -5.33 -0.15 -8.68
CA ALA A 296 -5.77 -1.29 -9.46
C ALA A 296 -6.15 -2.47 -8.55
N LEU A 297 -5.36 -2.76 -7.51
CA LEU A 297 -5.68 -3.82 -6.55
C LEU A 297 -7.05 -3.61 -5.91
N ARG A 298 -7.36 -2.39 -5.45
CA ARG A 298 -8.67 -2.07 -4.86
C ARG A 298 -9.82 -2.31 -5.84
N THR A 299 -9.65 -1.84 -7.08
CA THR A 299 -10.67 -1.99 -8.13
C THR A 299 -10.89 -3.46 -8.51
N LEU A 300 -9.81 -4.22 -8.69
CA LEU A 300 -9.86 -5.64 -9.03
C LEU A 300 -10.45 -6.47 -7.88
N TRP A 301 -10.05 -6.16 -6.63
CA TRP A 301 -10.59 -6.86 -5.46
C TRP A 301 -12.08 -6.58 -5.24
N ASN A 302 -12.53 -5.34 -5.49
CA ASN A 302 -13.96 -5.05 -5.53
C ASN A 302 -14.68 -5.94 -6.55
N ARG A 303 -14.08 -6.16 -7.73
CA ARG A 303 -14.68 -7.06 -8.75
C ARG A 303 -14.72 -8.51 -8.26
N VAL A 304 -13.70 -8.98 -7.56
CA VAL A 304 -13.74 -10.30 -6.91
C VAL A 304 -14.89 -10.38 -5.92
N GLY A 305 -15.06 -9.36 -5.06
CA GLY A 305 -16.18 -9.30 -4.12
C GLY A 305 -17.57 -9.28 -4.80
N GLU A 306 -17.69 -8.68 -5.99
CA GLU A 306 -18.92 -8.77 -6.79
C GLU A 306 -19.22 -10.20 -7.22
N VAL A 307 -18.21 -10.94 -7.68
CA VAL A 307 -18.37 -12.33 -8.14
C VAL A 307 -18.71 -13.27 -6.99
N PHE A 308 -18.20 -13.02 -5.80
CA PHE A 308 -18.53 -13.77 -4.59
C PHE A 308 -19.79 -13.25 -3.86
N GLU A 309 -20.50 -12.29 -4.45
CA GLU A 309 -21.72 -11.68 -3.88
C GLU A 309 -21.55 -11.05 -2.49
N VAL A 310 -20.32 -10.60 -2.19
CA VAL A 310 -20.03 -9.87 -0.95
C VAL A 310 -20.79 -8.53 -0.97
N PRO A 311 -21.39 -8.07 0.15
CA PRO A 311 -22.06 -6.77 0.20
C PRO A 311 -21.15 -5.63 -0.26
N ALA A 312 -21.67 -4.70 -1.07
CA ALA A 312 -20.87 -3.66 -1.72
C ALA A 312 -19.96 -2.85 -0.75
N ALA A 313 -20.49 -2.52 0.43
CA ALA A 313 -19.73 -1.79 1.45
C ALA A 313 -18.55 -2.57 2.05
N LYS A 314 -18.47 -3.87 1.82
CA LYS A 314 -17.48 -4.79 2.39
C LYS A 314 -16.40 -5.25 1.39
N ARG A 315 -16.48 -4.79 0.12
CA ARG A 315 -15.58 -5.23 -0.96
C ARG A 315 -14.24 -4.49 -0.99
N GLY A 316 -13.99 -3.60 -0.07
CA GLY A 316 -12.76 -2.81 -0.03
C GLY A 316 -11.53 -3.68 0.29
N ALA A 317 -10.48 -3.60 -0.52
CA ALA A 317 -9.21 -4.23 -0.22
C ALA A 317 -8.51 -3.48 0.92
N ARG A 318 -8.14 -4.20 1.98
CA ARG A 318 -7.17 -3.70 2.96
C ARG A 318 -5.79 -3.95 2.42
N GLN A 319 -4.97 -2.91 2.41
CA GLN A 319 -3.65 -2.94 1.80
C GLN A 319 -2.62 -2.34 2.73
N GLU A 320 -1.46 -2.92 2.73
CA GLU A 320 -0.23 -2.33 3.21
C GLU A 320 0.82 -2.33 2.10
N ALA A 321 1.65 -1.32 2.08
CA ALA A 321 2.74 -1.21 1.13
C ALA A 321 4.08 -1.27 1.86
N VAL A 322 5.00 -2.06 1.33
CA VAL A 322 6.37 -2.20 1.85
C VAL A 322 7.34 -1.65 0.82
N THR A 323 8.24 -0.78 1.24
CA THR A 323 9.31 -0.28 0.37
C THR A 323 10.11 -1.43 -0.23
N SER A 324 10.31 -1.40 -1.54
CA SER A 324 10.90 -2.51 -2.30
C SER A 324 12.31 -2.85 -1.81
N TRP A 325 12.50 -4.07 -1.33
CA TRP A 325 13.82 -4.56 -0.94
C TRP A 325 14.74 -4.78 -2.15
N ARG A 326 14.16 -5.08 -3.32
CA ARG A 326 14.89 -5.27 -4.57
C ARG A 326 15.61 -4.00 -5.04
N GLU A 327 15.18 -2.84 -4.59
CA GLU A 327 15.76 -1.55 -4.95
C GLU A 327 16.82 -1.05 -3.97
N LEU A 328 17.00 -1.73 -2.84
CA LEU A 328 17.98 -1.37 -1.85
C LEU A 328 19.38 -1.81 -2.27
N THR A 329 20.39 -1.04 -1.87
CA THR A 329 21.79 -1.35 -2.09
C THR A 329 22.53 -1.51 -0.75
N ARG A 330 23.55 -2.37 -0.75
CA ARG A 330 24.50 -2.50 0.37
C ARG A 330 25.68 -1.53 0.29
N ASP A 331 25.92 -0.98 -0.90
CA ASP A 331 27.12 -0.15 -1.16
C ASP A 331 26.99 1.24 -0.53
N ASP A 332 25.79 1.79 -0.47
CA ASP A 332 25.52 3.09 0.12
C ASP A 332 24.15 3.11 0.81
N PRO A 333 24.12 2.98 2.15
CA PRO A 333 22.85 2.97 2.91
C PRO A 333 22.10 4.31 2.86
N TYR A 334 22.78 5.44 2.64
CA TYR A 334 22.13 6.75 2.52
C TYR A 334 21.29 6.87 1.25
N VAL A 335 21.71 6.20 0.16
CA VAL A 335 20.90 6.12 -1.07
C VAL A 335 19.59 5.39 -0.81
N ASN A 336 19.55 4.42 0.09
CA ASN A 336 18.34 3.71 0.47
C ASN A 336 17.32 4.64 1.16
N ILE A 337 17.75 5.65 1.89
CA ILE A 337 16.84 6.65 2.48
C ILE A 337 16.10 7.40 1.38
N LEU A 338 16.81 7.83 0.32
CA LEU A 338 16.19 8.51 -0.82
C LEU A 338 15.21 7.60 -1.57
N ARG A 339 15.61 6.37 -1.88
CA ARG A 339 14.77 5.39 -2.57
C ARG A 339 13.54 5.04 -1.75
N GLY A 340 13.70 4.72 -0.48
CA GLY A 340 12.61 4.43 0.44
C GLY A 340 11.64 5.60 0.58
N THR A 341 12.14 6.84 0.65
CA THR A 341 11.30 8.03 0.70
C THR A 341 10.41 8.16 -0.54
N ILE A 342 10.99 8.03 -1.75
CA ILE A 342 10.21 8.11 -3.00
C ILE A 342 9.16 6.99 -3.05
N SER A 343 9.54 5.76 -2.67
CA SER A 343 8.64 4.60 -2.64
C SER A 343 7.46 4.84 -1.68
N THR A 344 7.74 5.36 -0.49
CA THR A 344 6.71 5.65 0.53
C THR A 344 5.71 6.70 0.06
N PHE A 345 6.16 7.72 -0.68
CA PHE A 345 5.25 8.74 -1.24
C PHE A 345 4.33 8.19 -2.35
N GLY A 346 4.63 7.05 -2.93
CA GLY A 346 3.76 6.36 -3.88
C GLY A 346 2.69 5.48 -3.23
N ALA A 347 2.88 5.13 -1.95
CA ALA A 347 2.06 4.17 -1.18
C ALA A 347 0.87 4.77 -0.38
#